data_073aee1c6c418e1f48d8f46f76aee34b
#
_entry.id   073aee1c6c418e1f48d8f46f76aee34b
#
_cell.length_a   1.000
_cell.length_b   1.000
_cell.length_c   1.000
_cell.angle_alpha   90.00
_cell.angle_beta   90.00
_cell.angle_gamma   90.00
#
_symmetry.space_group_name_H-M   'P 1'
#
loop_
_entity.id
_entity.type
_entity.pdbx_description
1 polymer ?
#
loop_
_entity_poly.entity_id
_entity_poly.type
_entity_poly.pdbx_seq_one_letter_code
_entity_poly.pdbx_strand_id
1 'polypeptide(L)'
;KTEFLVQLEGVGSGDASNKERVLVVGATNRPQELDEAARRRFVKRFYVPLPDDDARTTLLKTLLAKNRHCLTEADIEGYLVPKTDGFSGADMRNLCQEAAMGPMRDVGSKLFAAGGSIDESQIPPISLKHFDAALAVTAATVAQSDLEQYEAWNATFGSARPA
;
A
#
# COMPACT_ATOMS: atom_id res chain seq x y z
N LYS A 1 -8.05 -26.56 7.40
CA LYS A 1 -6.86 -26.37 6.53
C LYS A 1 -6.77 -27.49 5.49
N THR A 2 -6.88 -28.76 5.90
CA THR A 2 -6.81 -29.95 5.02
C THR A 2 -7.97 -29.94 4.00
N GLU A 3 -9.20 -29.66 4.42
CA GLU A 3 -10.38 -29.63 3.57
C GLU A 3 -10.26 -28.60 2.44
N PHE A 4 -9.76 -27.39 2.74
CA PHE A 4 -9.51 -26.36 1.74
C PHE A 4 -8.48 -26.81 0.68
N LEU A 5 -7.41 -27.50 1.11
CA LEU A 5 -6.40 -28.01 0.20
C LEU A 5 -6.92 -29.14 -0.70
N VAL A 6 -7.83 -29.99 -0.18
CA VAL A 6 -8.50 -31.03 -0.96
C VAL A 6 -9.45 -30.43 -2.01
N GLN A 7 -10.20 -29.41 -1.64
CA GLN A 7 -11.09 -28.72 -2.56
C GLN A 7 -10.35 -27.97 -3.67
N LEU A 8 -9.15 -27.43 -3.38
CA LEU A 8 -8.28 -26.85 -4.40
C LEU A 8 -7.82 -27.87 -5.46
N GLU A 9 -7.63 -29.15 -5.09
CA GLU A 9 -7.33 -30.22 -6.04
C GLU A 9 -8.57 -30.63 -6.84
N GLY A 10 -9.75 -30.63 -6.20
CA GLY A 10 -11.03 -30.96 -6.84
C GLY A 10 -11.47 -29.99 -7.92
N VAL A 11 -11.11 -28.71 -7.80
CA VAL A 11 -11.44 -27.68 -8.80
C VAL A 11 -10.76 -27.94 -10.16
N GLY A 12 -9.63 -28.66 -10.18
CA GLY A 12 -8.91 -29.02 -11.41
C GLY A 12 -9.30 -30.36 -12.05
N SER A 13 -10.00 -31.23 -11.33
CA SER A 13 -10.27 -32.62 -11.74
C SER A 13 -11.73 -32.90 -12.13
N GLY A 14 -12.59 -31.89 -12.24
CA GLY A 14 -13.97 -32.02 -12.65
C GLY A 14 -14.14 -32.50 -14.08
N ASP A 15 -15.21 -33.28 -14.31
CA ASP A 15 -15.59 -33.91 -15.54
C ASP A 15 -15.51 -32.96 -16.75
N ALA A 16 -15.00 -33.44 -17.86
CA ALA A 16 -14.60 -32.65 -19.05
C ALA A 16 -15.77 -31.92 -19.74
N SER A 17 -17.01 -32.17 -19.32
CA SER A 17 -18.24 -31.65 -19.95
C SER A 17 -18.74 -30.30 -19.40
N ASN A 18 -18.26 -29.85 -18.22
CA ASN A 18 -18.69 -28.56 -17.64
C ASN A 18 -17.50 -27.87 -16.92
N LYS A 19 -16.49 -27.44 -17.70
CA LYS A 19 -15.28 -26.80 -17.17
C LYS A 19 -15.54 -25.33 -16.84
N GLU A 20 -16.09 -25.05 -15.70
CA GLU A 20 -15.91 -23.73 -15.09
C GLU A 20 -14.44 -23.59 -14.70
N ARG A 21 -13.74 -22.61 -15.31
CA ARG A 21 -12.35 -22.30 -14.97
C ARG A 21 -12.33 -21.39 -13.77
N VAL A 22 -11.96 -21.91 -12.61
CA VAL A 22 -11.83 -21.14 -11.38
C VAL A 22 -10.34 -20.80 -11.17
N LEU A 23 -10.04 -19.53 -11.01
CA LEU A 23 -8.73 -19.08 -10.58
C LEU A 23 -8.77 -18.77 -9.07
N VAL A 24 -7.91 -19.44 -8.30
CA VAL A 24 -7.73 -19.15 -6.87
C VAL A 24 -6.47 -18.33 -6.68
N VAL A 25 -6.62 -17.15 -6.10
CA VAL A 25 -5.51 -16.24 -5.76
C VAL A 25 -5.44 -16.11 -4.25
N GLY A 26 -4.28 -16.44 -3.67
CA GLY A 26 -3.98 -16.25 -2.26
C GLY A 26 -2.95 -15.14 -2.08
N ALA A 27 -3.06 -14.36 -1.00
CA ALA A 27 -2.06 -13.39 -0.59
C ALA A 27 -1.67 -13.64 0.86
N THR A 28 -0.39 -13.52 1.19
CA THR A 28 0.15 -13.66 2.54
C THR A 28 1.34 -12.72 2.73
N ASN A 29 1.48 -12.21 3.95
CA ASN A 29 2.69 -11.52 4.41
C ASN A 29 3.62 -12.45 5.21
N ARG A 30 3.28 -13.75 5.31
CA ARG A 30 4.09 -14.78 6.01
C ARG A 30 4.33 -15.98 5.10
N PRO A 31 5.09 -15.83 4.03
CA PRO A 31 5.31 -16.89 3.06
C PRO A 31 6.08 -18.07 3.66
N GLN A 32 6.90 -17.85 4.70
CA GLN A 32 7.65 -18.88 5.41
C GLN A 32 6.74 -19.84 6.20
N GLU A 33 5.52 -19.44 6.56
CA GLU A 33 4.53 -20.28 7.25
C GLU A 33 3.73 -21.19 6.30
N LEU A 34 3.93 -21.03 4.98
CA LEU A 34 3.31 -21.90 4.00
C LEU A 34 3.95 -23.29 4.05
N ASP A 35 3.14 -24.28 4.38
CA ASP A 35 3.58 -25.67 4.35
C ASP A 35 3.85 -26.15 2.92
N GLU A 36 4.52 -27.31 2.79
CA GLU A 36 4.86 -27.89 1.50
C GLU A 36 3.63 -28.24 0.68
N ALA A 37 2.55 -28.67 1.32
CA ALA A 37 1.31 -29.02 0.65
C ALA A 37 0.66 -27.80 -0.02
N ALA A 38 0.63 -26.66 0.67
CA ALA A 38 0.16 -25.40 0.10
C ALA A 38 1.09 -24.91 -1.03
N ARG A 39 2.43 -25.00 -0.85
CA ARG A 39 3.38 -24.60 -1.89
C ARG A 39 3.26 -25.44 -3.16
N ARG A 40 2.95 -26.74 -3.05
CA ARG A 40 2.72 -27.60 -4.22
C ARG A 40 1.46 -27.22 -5.01
N ARG A 41 0.41 -26.70 -4.33
CA ARG A 41 -0.86 -26.32 -4.94
C ARG A 41 -0.84 -24.91 -5.54
N PHE A 42 -0.20 -23.96 -4.88
CA PHE A 42 0.05 -22.63 -5.41
C PHE A 42 1.35 -22.63 -6.24
N VAL A 43 1.25 -23.11 -7.48
CA VAL A 43 2.41 -23.27 -8.37
C VAL A 43 3.02 -21.93 -8.78
N LYS A 44 2.17 -20.91 -9.01
CA LYS A 44 2.61 -19.56 -9.37
C LYS A 44 2.69 -18.70 -8.10
N ARG A 45 3.88 -18.19 -7.81
CA ARG A 45 4.17 -17.38 -6.63
C ARG A 45 4.90 -16.13 -7.07
N PHE A 46 4.35 -14.97 -6.71
CA PHE A 46 4.89 -13.67 -7.06
C PHE A 46 5.17 -12.89 -5.78
N TYR A 47 6.36 -12.37 -5.68
CA TYR A 47 6.71 -11.38 -4.67
C TYR A 47 6.26 -10.01 -5.16
N VAL A 48 5.57 -9.28 -4.31
CA VAL A 48 5.18 -7.89 -4.54
C VAL A 48 6.09 -7.02 -3.67
N PRO A 49 7.09 -6.36 -4.24
CA PRO A 49 8.02 -5.52 -3.49
C PRO A 49 7.36 -4.24 -2.99
N LEU A 50 8.10 -3.45 -2.22
CA LEU A 50 7.72 -2.07 -1.91
C LEU A 50 7.60 -1.27 -3.22
N PRO A 51 6.74 -0.23 -3.23
CA PRO A 51 6.55 0.60 -4.42
C PRO A 51 7.84 1.38 -4.72
N ASP A 52 8.24 1.37 -5.99
CA ASP A 52 9.30 2.21 -6.54
C ASP A 52 8.83 3.68 -6.68
N ASP A 53 9.69 4.56 -7.18
CA ASP A 53 9.41 5.99 -7.31
C ASP A 53 8.17 6.26 -8.18
N ASP A 54 8.02 5.55 -9.28
CA ASP A 54 6.88 5.69 -10.20
C ASP A 54 5.58 5.22 -9.54
N ALA A 55 5.63 4.11 -8.83
CA ALA A 55 4.49 3.61 -8.08
C ALA A 55 4.12 4.54 -6.92
N ARG A 56 5.10 5.11 -6.18
CA ARG A 56 4.83 6.10 -5.12
C ARG A 56 4.24 7.37 -5.69
N THR A 57 4.73 7.85 -6.83
CA THR A 57 4.16 8.99 -7.55
C THR A 57 2.68 8.72 -7.89
N THR A 58 2.39 7.57 -8.48
CA THR A 58 1.03 7.16 -8.85
C THR A 58 0.12 7.04 -7.63
N LEU A 59 0.63 6.48 -6.54
CA LEU A 59 -0.10 6.38 -5.26
C LEU A 59 -0.44 7.76 -4.70
N LEU A 60 0.52 8.69 -4.63
CA LEU A 60 0.29 10.05 -4.16
C LEU A 60 -0.79 10.74 -5.00
N LYS A 61 -0.65 10.73 -6.33
CA LYS A 61 -1.64 11.32 -7.24
C LYS A 61 -3.03 10.72 -7.05
N THR A 62 -3.11 9.40 -6.91
CA THR A 62 -4.40 8.69 -6.71
C THR A 62 -5.03 9.02 -5.36
N LEU A 63 -4.24 9.04 -4.28
CA LEU A 63 -4.73 9.34 -2.93
C LEU A 63 -5.16 10.80 -2.78
N LEU A 64 -4.48 11.72 -3.46
CA LEU A 64 -4.78 13.15 -3.44
C LEU A 64 -5.93 13.54 -4.36
N ALA A 65 -6.26 12.75 -5.38
CA ALA A 65 -7.27 13.08 -6.39
C ALA A 65 -8.65 13.43 -5.83
N LYS A 66 -8.98 12.94 -4.63
CA LYS A 66 -10.26 13.19 -3.94
C LYS A 66 -10.21 14.37 -2.97
N ASN A 67 -9.06 15.00 -2.81
CA ASN A 67 -8.83 16.06 -1.84
C ASN A 67 -8.46 17.36 -2.56
N ARG A 68 -8.88 18.49 -1.98
CA ARG A 68 -8.41 19.79 -2.46
C ARG A 68 -6.97 20.01 -2.03
N HIS A 69 -6.04 20.13 -2.98
CA HIS A 69 -4.62 20.37 -2.71
C HIS A 69 -4.06 21.43 -3.67
N CYS A 70 -2.97 22.07 -3.30
CA CYS A 70 -2.22 23.02 -4.11
C CYS A 70 -0.79 22.53 -4.44
N LEU A 71 -0.54 21.20 -4.34
CA LEU A 71 0.73 20.59 -4.70
C LEU A 71 0.93 20.61 -6.21
N THR A 72 2.13 20.94 -6.64
CA THR A 72 2.59 20.85 -8.03
C THR A 72 3.19 19.48 -8.32
N GLU A 73 3.40 19.16 -9.59
CA GLU A 73 4.15 17.94 -10.00
C GLU A 73 5.57 17.95 -9.40
N ALA A 74 6.25 19.09 -9.36
CA ALA A 74 7.57 19.22 -8.76
C ALA A 74 7.56 18.94 -7.26
N ASP A 75 6.49 19.31 -6.54
CA ASP A 75 6.33 18.99 -5.12
C ASP A 75 6.17 17.47 -4.92
N ILE A 76 5.42 16.82 -5.79
CA ILE A 76 5.19 15.37 -5.70
C ILE A 76 6.45 14.61 -6.09
N GLU A 77 6.94 14.78 -7.31
CA GLU A 77 8.02 13.99 -7.88
C GLU A 77 9.39 14.40 -7.34
N GLY A 78 9.63 15.71 -7.21
CA GLY A 78 10.94 16.25 -6.81
C GLY A 78 11.16 16.31 -5.29
N TYR A 79 10.09 16.27 -4.50
CA TYR A 79 10.21 16.45 -3.05
C TYR A 79 9.61 15.29 -2.24
N LEU A 80 8.34 14.95 -2.46
CA LEU A 80 7.67 13.93 -1.64
C LEU A 80 8.14 12.52 -1.96
N VAL A 81 8.32 12.18 -3.23
CA VAL A 81 8.75 10.83 -3.64
C VAL A 81 10.13 10.48 -3.06
N PRO A 82 11.17 11.33 -3.15
CA PRO A 82 12.46 11.05 -2.52
C PRO A 82 12.37 10.88 -0.99
N LYS A 83 11.49 11.63 -0.32
CA LYS A 83 11.33 11.57 1.14
C LYS A 83 10.52 10.36 1.64
N THR A 84 9.86 9.64 0.75
CA THR A 84 9.07 8.46 1.06
C THR A 84 9.74 7.16 0.62
N ASP A 85 11.05 7.19 0.43
CA ASP A 85 11.79 5.96 0.13
C ASP A 85 11.60 4.92 1.25
N GLY A 86 11.40 3.66 0.85
CA GLY A 86 11.09 2.57 1.76
C GLY A 86 9.66 2.54 2.32
N PHE A 87 8.78 3.49 1.95
CA PHE A 87 7.38 3.47 2.39
C PHE A 87 6.58 2.39 1.66
N SER A 88 5.79 1.65 2.41
CA SER A 88 4.78 0.74 1.87
C SER A 88 3.56 1.50 1.37
N GLY A 89 2.68 0.83 0.62
CA GLY A 89 1.40 1.44 0.21
C GLY A 89 0.50 1.83 1.39
N ALA A 90 0.65 1.17 2.54
CA ALA A 90 -0.03 1.53 3.78
C ALA A 90 0.57 2.81 4.39
N ASP A 91 1.90 2.93 4.41
CA ASP A 91 2.59 4.12 4.91
C ASP A 91 2.25 5.35 4.06
N MET A 92 2.24 5.20 2.72
CA MET A 92 1.84 6.25 1.79
C MET A 92 0.40 6.74 2.05
N ARG A 93 -0.51 5.80 2.34
CA ARG A 93 -1.89 6.14 2.70
C ARG A 93 -1.96 6.89 4.03
N ASN A 94 -1.25 6.41 5.05
CA ASN A 94 -1.20 7.05 6.37
C ASN A 94 -0.61 8.46 6.27
N LEU A 95 0.47 8.64 5.49
CA LEU A 95 1.07 9.94 5.22
C LEU A 95 0.06 10.92 4.59
N CYS A 96 -0.68 10.48 3.56
CA CYS A 96 -1.68 11.32 2.92
C CYS A 96 -2.86 11.65 3.86
N GLN A 97 -3.28 10.71 4.69
CA GLN A 97 -4.33 10.95 5.70
C GLN A 97 -3.88 11.95 6.75
N GLU A 98 -2.65 11.82 7.25
CA GLU A 98 -2.08 12.75 8.23
C GLU A 98 -1.93 14.15 7.63
N ALA A 99 -1.42 14.28 6.39
CA ALA A 99 -1.34 15.55 5.68
C ALA A 99 -2.72 16.17 5.44
N ALA A 100 -3.75 15.36 5.15
CA ALA A 100 -5.12 15.83 4.94
C ALA A 100 -5.77 16.40 6.21
N MET A 101 -5.30 16.01 7.41
CA MET A 101 -5.73 16.61 8.68
C MET A 101 -5.09 17.98 8.95
N GLY A 102 -4.01 18.31 8.24
CA GLY A 102 -3.28 19.57 8.42
C GLY A 102 -4.15 20.83 8.27
N PRO A 103 -4.90 21.00 7.16
CA PRO A 103 -5.80 22.13 6.96
C PRO A 103 -6.82 22.31 8.08
N MET A 104 -7.36 21.21 8.62
CA MET A 104 -8.29 21.26 9.75
C MET A 104 -7.62 21.75 11.04
N ARG A 105 -6.36 21.34 11.28
CA ARG A 105 -5.57 21.83 12.42
C ARG A 105 -5.26 23.31 12.31
N ASP A 106 -4.96 23.80 11.10
CA ASP A 106 -4.70 25.22 10.84
C ASP A 106 -5.91 26.11 11.16
N VAL A 107 -7.12 25.63 10.87
CA VAL A 107 -8.35 26.37 11.11
C VAL A 107 -8.89 26.14 12.53
N GLY A 108 -8.71 24.93 13.06
CA GLY A 108 -9.24 24.53 14.37
C GLY A 108 -8.78 25.44 15.52
N SER A 109 -7.52 25.89 15.52
CA SER A 109 -7.00 26.82 16.53
C SER A 109 -7.69 28.19 16.49
N LYS A 110 -8.07 28.66 15.32
CA LYS A 110 -8.80 29.90 15.12
C LYS A 110 -10.28 29.78 15.52
N LEU A 111 -10.84 28.59 15.30
CA LEU A 111 -12.25 28.31 15.57
C LEU A 111 -12.54 28.22 17.07
N PHE A 112 -11.70 27.52 17.83
CA PHE A 112 -11.82 27.48 19.28
C PHE A 112 -11.75 28.87 19.89
N ALA A 113 -10.97 29.80 19.30
CA ALA A 113 -10.87 31.18 19.74
C ALA A 113 -12.10 32.03 19.37
N ALA A 114 -12.84 31.66 18.29
CA ALA A 114 -13.95 32.47 17.75
C ALA A 114 -15.36 31.96 18.12
N GLY A 115 -15.49 30.76 18.73
CA GLY A 115 -16.78 30.19 19.13
C GLY A 115 -17.78 29.91 17.99
N GLY A 116 -17.29 29.72 16.74
CA GLY A 116 -18.10 29.63 15.54
C GLY A 116 -18.08 28.25 14.85
N SER A 117 -18.97 28.02 13.89
CA SER A 117 -18.93 26.89 12.98
C SER A 117 -18.02 27.20 11.79
N ILE A 118 -17.30 26.20 11.27
CA ILE A 118 -16.49 26.33 10.03
C ILE A 118 -17.37 26.04 8.83
N ASP A 119 -17.34 26.94 7.84
CA ASP A 119 -17.77 26.63 6.51
C ASP A 119 -16.65 25.88 5.77
N GLU A 120 -16.98 24.83 5.03
CA GLU A 120 -16.04 24.02 4.25
C GLU A 120 -15.19 24.88 3.30
N SER A 121 -15.76 25.99 2.81
CA SER A 121 -15.05 26.97 1.95
C SER A 121 -13.85 27.64 2.64
N GLN A 122 -13.84 27.69 3.98
CA GLN A 122 -12.79 28.32 4.77
C GLN A 122 -11.61 27.40 5.07
N ILE A 123 -11.74 26.08 4.77
CA ILE A 123 -10.67 25.10 4.95
C ILE A 123 -9.67 25.28 3.79
N PRO A 124 -8.40 25.61 4.07
CA PRO A 124 -7.40 25.76 3.03
C PRO A 124 -7.12 24.41 2.34
N PRO A 125 -6.61 24.40 1.11
CA PRO A 125 -6.19 23.17 0.45
C PRO A 125 -4.98 22.57 1.15
N ILE A 126 -4.78 21.26 0.99
CA ILE A 126 -3.58 20.55 1.43
C ILE A 126 -2.38 21.17 0.68
N SER A 127 -1.33 21.52 1.41
CA SER A 127 -0.10 22.10 0.88
C SER A 127 1.13 21.34 1.35
N LEU A 128 2.28 21.65 0.78
CA LEU A 128 3.54 20.98 1.12
C LEU A 128 3.88 21.03 2.62
N LYS A 129 3.59 22.16 3.31
CA LYS A 129 3.79 22.27 4.77
C LYS A 129 3.06 21.20 5.58
N HIS A 130 1.88 20.75 5.11
CA HIS A 130 1.11 19.71 5.78
C HIS A 130 1.76 18.35 5.61
N PHE A 131 2.38 18.10 4.45
CA PHE A 131 3.19 16.92 4.21
C PHE A 131 4.49 16.93 5.01
N ASP A 132 5.15 18.08 5.18
CA ASP A 132 6.33 18.18 6.06
C ASP A 132 5.99 17.84 7.51
N ALA A 133 4.86 18.36 8.00
CA ALA A 133 4.38 18.00 9.33
C ALA A 133 4.01 16.52 9.46
N ALA A 134 3.40 15.94 8.43
CA ALA A 134 3.05 14.54 8.40
C ALA A 134 4.30 13.64 8.33
N LEU A 135 5.30 13.98 7.52
CA LEU A 135 6.58 13.26 7.43
C LEU A 135 7.36 13.26 8.75
N ALA A 136 7.20 14.30 9.57
CA ALA A 136 7.84 14.35 10.88
C ALA A 136 7.29 13.31 11.88
N VAL A 137 6.08 12.79 11.65
CA VAL A 137 5.40 11.84 12.55
C VAL A 137 5.11 10.47 11.88
N THR A 138 5.37 10.36 10.58
CA THR A 138 5.17 9.11 9.83
C THR A 138 6.52 8.56 9.39
N ALA A 139 6.79 7.30 9.69
CA ALA A 139 7.99 6.59 9.28
C ALA A 139 7.63 5.33 8.48
N ALA A 140 8.59 4.81 7.70
CA ALA A 140 8.47 3.49 7.09
C ALA A 140 8.26 2.41 8.16
N THR A 141 7.26 1.56 7.97
CA THR A 141 6.90 0.52 8.96
C THR A 141 7.51 -0.84 8.65
N VAL A 142 8.02 -1.05 7.45
CA VAL A 142 8.62 -2.32 7.04
C VAL A 142 10.11 -2.30 7.38
N ALA A 143 10.55 -3.28 8.18
CA ALA A 143 11.95 -3.41 8.53
C ALA A 143 12.76 -4.00 7.37
N GLN A 144 14.01 -3.57 7.23
CA GLN A 144 14.93 -4.09 6.21
C GLN A 144 15.14 -5.60 6.33
N SER A 145 15.19 -6.11 7.56
CA SER A 145 15.29 -7.55 7.83
C SER A 145 14.13 -8.37 7.28
N ASP A 146 12.92 -7.78 7.24
CA ASP A 146 11.75 -8.47 6.70
C ASP A 146 11.82 -8.52 5.17
N LEU A 147 12.29 -7.44 4.54
CA LEU A 147 12.51 -7.40 3.08
C LEU A 147 13.53 -8.45 2.65
N GLU A 148 14.66 -8.56 3.35
CA GLU A 148 15.70 -9.58 3.09
C GLU A 148 15.13 -11.01 3.21
N GLN A 149 14.26 -11.27 4.19
CA GLN A 149 13.59 -12.56 4.33
C GLN A 149 12.65 -12.87 3.17
N TYR A 150 11.88 -11.87 2.69
CA TYR A 150 10.99 -12.04 1.54
C TYR A 150 11.76 -12.28 0.24
N GLU A 151 12.85 -11.56 0.04
CA GLU A 151 13.73 -11.73 -1.12
C GLU A 151 14.40 -13.10 -1.13
N ALA A 152 14.94 -13.54 0.00
CA ALA A 152 15.53 -14.88 0.14
C ALA A 152 14.50 -15.99 -0.12
N TRP A 153 13.28 -15.82 0.42
CA TRP A 153 12.20 -16.75 0.15
C TRP A 153 11.78 -16.75 -1.32
N ASN A 154 11.67 -15.58 -1.95
CA ASN A 154 11.36 -15.45 -3.37
C ASN A 154 12.43 -16.06 -4.26
N ALA A 155 13.71 -15.88 -3.94
CA ALA A 155 14.82 -16.50 -4.67
C ALA A 155 14.74 -18.03 -4.64
N THR A 156 14.24 -18.61 -3.53
CA THR A 156 14.13 -20.07 -3.37
C THR A 156 12.85 -20.63 -3.99
N PHE A 157 11.71 -19.98 -3.79
CA PHE A 157 10.38 -20.51 -4.07
C PHE A 157 9.57 -19.70 -5.08
N GLY A 158 10.01 -18.49 -5.45
CA GLY A 158 9.32 -17.62 -6.40
C GLY A 158 9.28 -18.19 -7.82
N SER A 159 8.24 -17.82 -8.57
CA SER A 159 8.07 -18.26 -9.97
C SER A 159 8.69 -17.29 -10.97
N ALA A 160 8.84 -16.02 -10.62
CA ALA A 160 9.60 -15.05 -11.39
C ALA A 160 11.00 -14.97 -10.77
N ARG A 161 12.02 -15.49 -11.45
CA ARG A 161 13.41 -15.19 -11.11
C ARG A 161 13.73 -13.83 -11.73
N PRO A 162 14.34 -12.90 -10.96
CA PRO A 162 14.91 -11.71 -11.62
C PRO A 162 15.89 -12.17 -12.68
N ALA A 163 15.81 -11.54 -13.85
CA ALA A 163 16.71 -11.79 -14.98
C ALA A 163 18.13 -11.34 -14.62
#